data_92ea97a9facfdd0d292efc2c4a480840
#
_entry.id   92ea97a9facfdd0d292efc2c4a480840
#
_cell.length_a   1.000
_cell.length_b   1.000
_cell.length_c   1.000
_cell.angle_alpha   90.00
_cell.angle_beta   90.00
_cell.angle_gamma   90.00
#
_symmetry.space_group_name_H-M   'P 1'
#
loop_
_entity.id
_entity.type
_entity.pdbx_description
1 polymer ?
#
loop_
_entity_poly.entity_id
_entity_poly.type
_entity_poly.pdbx_seq_one_letter_code
_entity_poly.pdbx_strand_id
1 'polypeptide(L)'
;MDQASGRNERRFVMIKFENPNGYIEITNNYFEKLVGQVAQSCFGVTGMVNSSPMQSLKAIISSKADKENYNRGVSVKSINGGLVIDLHIAVSSGVNINAIASSITNKVRYSVETVTDLKVSKINVYVDAIN
;
A
#
# COMPACT_ATOMS: atom_id res chain seq x y z
N MET A 1 16.82 21.28 2.99
CA MET A 1 15.90 21.04 3.45
C MET A 1 15.47 19.71 3.41
N ASP A 2 15.61 19.16 2.41
CA ASP A 2 15.13 17.90 2.29
C ASP A 2 15.85 16.88 3.06
N GLN A 3 17.08 17.15 3.41
CA GLN A 3 17.80 16.18 4.08
C GLN A 3 17.31 15.98 5.45
N ALA A 4 16.98 17.04 6.10
CA ALA A 4 16.50 16.91 7.44
C ALA A 4 15.23 16.14 7.44
N SER A 5 14.42 16.36 6.45
CA SER A 5 13.17 15.68 6.42
C SER A 5 13.31 14.27 5.91
N GLY A 6 14.46 13.93 5.38
CA GLY A 6 14.64 12.59 4.85
C GLY A 6 14.40 11.51 5.86
N ARG A 7 14.84 11.72 7.10
CA ARG A 7 14.61 10.72 8.11
C ARG A 7 13.16 10.58 8.44
N ASN A 8 12.49 11.70 8.52
CA ASN A 8 11.08 11.69 8.87
C ASN A 8 10.25 11.23 7.71
N GLU A 9 10.72 11.46 6.52
CA GLU A 9 9.94 11.11 5.38
C GLU A 9 9.62 9.66 5.27
N ARG A 10 10.47 8.81 5.81
CA ARG A 10 10.15 7.41 5.77
C ARG A 10 8.90 7.09 6.53
N ARG A 11 8.60 7.88 7.57
CA ARG A 11 7.41 7.68 8.33
C ARG A 11 6.30 8.60 7.94
N PHE A 12 6.67 9.74 7.37
CA PHE A 12 5.68 10.76 7.07
C PHE A 12 5.66 11.15 5.62
N VAL A 13 5.94 10.20 4.75
CA VAL A 13 5.82 10.50 3.35
C VAL A 13 4.39 10.88 3.08
N MET A 14 4.20 11.98 2.40
CA MET A 14 2.88 12.49 2.12
C MET A 14 2.70 12.76 0.66
N ILE A 15 1.51 12.57 0.20
CA ILE A 15 1.13 12.91 -1.16
C ILE A 15 0.33 14.19 -1.08
N LYS A 16 0.80 15.21 -1.77
CA LYS A 16 0.18 16.51 -1.68
C LYS A 16 -0.31 16.94 -3.04
N PHE A 17 -1.51 17.45 -3.09
CA PHE A 17 -1.99 18.04 -4.32
C PHE A 17 -2.76 19.31 -4.02
N GLU A 18 -2.73 20.21 -4.97
CA GLU A 18 -3.23 21.55 -4.78
C GLU A 18 -4.42 21.84 -5.66
N ASN A 19 -5.25 22.75 -5.18
CA ASN A 19 -6.34 23.27 -5.98
C ASN A 19 -6.41 24.77 -5.68
N PRO A 20 -7.29 25.52 -6.34
CA PRO A 20 -7.33 26.97 -6.13
C PRO A 20 -7.64 27.38 -4.70
N ASN A 21 -8.25 26.52 -3.91
CA ASN A 21 -8.60 26.87 -2.56
C ASN A 21 -7.54 26.51 -1.54
N GLY A 22 -6.48 25.81 -1.95
CA GLY A 22 -5.45 25.40 -1.03
C GLY A 22 -4.84 24.09 -1.48
N TYR A 23 -4.46 23.24 -0.52
CA TYR A 23 -3.93 21.94 -0.88
C TYR A 23 -4.37 20.89 0.11
N ILE A 24 -4.21 19.64 -0.30
CA ILE A 24 -4.56 18.49 0.52
C ILE A 24 -3.32 17.63 0.63
N GLU A 25 -3.01 17.22 1.84
CA GLU A 25 -1.90 16.30 2.06
C GLU A 25 -2.47 15.00 2.61
N ILE A 26 -2.08 13.89 2.00
CA ILE A 26 -2.54 12.59 2.43
C ILE A 26 -1.32 11.78 2.81
N THR A 27 -1.31 11.24 4.00
CA THR A 27 -0.14 10.50 4.47
C THR A 27 -0.03 9.16 3.77
N ASN A 28 1.19 8.68 3.66
CA ASN A 28 1.40 7.37 3.09
C ASN A 28 0.68 6.31 3.91
N ASN A 29 0.61 6.52 5.21
CA ASN A 29 -0.09 5.58 6.07
C ASN A 29 -1.57 5.44 5.70
N TYR A 30 -2.20 6.53 5.32
CA TYR A 30 -3.59 6.46 4.89
C TYR A 30 -3.75 5.57 3.66
N PHE A 31 -2.86 5.78 2.68
CA PHE A 31 -2.92 4.98 1.46
C PHE A 31 -2.63 3.52 1.77
N GLU A 32 -1.67 3.27 2.65
CA GLU A 32 -1.33 1.89 2.97
C GLU A 32 -2.51 1.18 3.61
N LYS A 33 -3.22 1.86 4.47
CA LYS A 33 -4.39 1.26 5.08
C LYS A 33 -5.49 1.01 4.07
N LEU A 34 -5.76 2.00 3.25
CA LEU A 34 -6.81 1.86 2.24
C LEU A 34 -6.50 0.73 1.28
N VAL A 35 -5.29 0.75 0.74
CA VAL A 35 -4.88 -0.25 -0.25
C VAL A 35 -4.81 -1.63 0.39
N GLY A 36 -4.28 -1.71 1.60
CA GLY A 36 -4.18 -2.98 2.29
C GLY A 36 -5.53 -3.61 2.55
N GLN A 37 -6.49 -2.80 2.95
CA GLN A 37 -7.83 -3.32 3.19
C GLN A 37 -8.48 -3.81 1.92
N VAL A 38 -8.33 -3.06 0.84
CA VAL A 38 -8.92 -3.46 -0.42
C VAL A 38 -8.29 -4.74 -0.94
N ALA A 39 -6.96 -4.83 -0.86
CA ALA A 39 -6.28 -6.02 -1.34
C ALA A 39 -6.69 -7.25 -0.55
N GLN A 40 -6.79 -7.10 0.76
CA GLN A 40 -7.15 -8.24 1.59
C GLN A 40 -8.60 -8.68 1.41
N SER A 41 -9.42 -7.82 0.86
CA SER A 41 -10.80 -8.18 0.62
C SER A 41 -10.98 -8.99 -0.66
N CYS A 42 -9.92 -9.12 -1.45
CA CYS A 42 -10.02 -9.87 -2.70
C CYS A 42 -9.97 -11.36 -2.43
N PHE A 43 -10.76 -12.09 -3.19
CA PHE A 43 -10.79 -13.54 -3.04
C PHE A 43 -9.42 -14.13 -3.32
N GLY A 44 -8.99 -15.04 -2.47
CA GLY A 44 -7.72 -15.72 -2.66
C GLY A 44 -6.55 -15.08 -1.94
N VAL A 45 -6.70 -13.84 -1.49
CA VAL A 45 -5.64 -13.17 -0.75
C VAL A 45 -5.78 -13.55 0.72
N THR A 46 -4.72 -14.10 1.28
CA THR A 46 -4.77 -14.52 2.67
C THR A 46 -4.13 -13.53 3.62
N GLY A 47 -3.40 -12.57 3.08
CA GLY A 47 -2.80 -11.54 3.92
C GLY A 47 -1.78 -10.73 3.18
N MET A 48 -1.24 -9.75 3.90
CA MET A 48 -0.17 -8.93 3.37
C MET A 48 1.15 -9.44 3.92
N VAL A 49 2.21 -9.23 3.16
CA VAL A 49 3.52 -9.75 3.53
C VAL A 49 4.48 -8.59 3.70
N ASN A 50 5.21 -8.60 4.81
CA ASN A 50 6.25 -7.60 5.01
C ASN A 50 7.34 -7.80 4.00
N SER A 51 7.72 -6.72 3.35
CA SER A 51 8.79 -6.81 2.36
C SER A 51 10.15 -6.66 3.00
N SER A 52 10.19 -6.33 4.27
CA SER A 52 11.44 -6.03 4.94
C SER A 52 11.64 -6.95 6.14
N PRO A 53 12.79 -7.60 6.24
CA PRO A 53 13.05 -8.44 7.42
C PRO A 53 13.03 -7.63 8.71
N MET A 54 13.45 -6.38 8.61
CA MET A 54 13.42 -5.51 9.78
C MET A 54 12.03 -5.31 10.31
N GLN A 55 11.09 -5.13 9.43
CA GLN A 55 9.72 -4.97 9.83
C GLN A 55 9.19 -6.21 10.50
N SER A 56 9.58 -7.36 10.01
CA SER A 56 9.16 -8.60 10.61
C SER A 56 9.68 -8.74 12.03
N LEU A 57 10.93 -8.37 12.23
CA LEU A 57 11.50 -8.43 13.56
C LEU A 57 10.80 -7.50 14.50
N LYS A 58 10.50 -6.31 14.04
CA LYS A 58 9.80 -5.36 14.89
C LYS A 58 8.42 -5.86 15.26
N ALA A 59 7.76 -6.51 14.35
CA ALA A 59 6.45 -7.05 14.62
C ALA A 59 6.50 -8.12 15.69
N ILE A 60 7.55 -8.92 15.68
CA ILE A 60 7.70 -9.96 16.67
C ILE A 60 7.96 -9.37 18.04
N ILE A 61 8.79 -8.35 18.08
CA ILE A 61 9.16 -7.72 19.33
C ILE A 61 8.02 -6.93 19.94
N SER A 62 7.28 -6.23 19.12
CA SER A 62 6.24 -5.36 19.62
C SER A 62 4.88 -5.87 19.22
N SER A 63 4.15 -6.38 20.17
CA SER A 63 2.83 -6.90 19.88
C SER A 63 1.87 -5.81 19.48
N LYS A 64 2.15 -4.59 19.87
CA LYS A 64 1.26 -3.52 19.50
C LYS A 64 1.24 -3.27 18.02
N ALA A 65 2.37 -3.49 17.40
CA ALA A 65 2.46 -3.28 15.97
C ALA A 65 1.57 -4.23 15.21
N ASP A 66 1.19 -5.34 15.84
CA ASP A 66 0.39 -6.31 15.15
C ASP A 66 -0.96 -5.79 14.75
N LYS A 67 -1.48 -4.84 15.48
CA LYS A 67 -2.79 -4.34 15.17
C LYS A 67 -2.83 -3.58 13.88
N GLU A 68 -1.68 -3.10 13.46
CA GLU A 68 -1.64 -2.34 12.23
C GLU A 68 -0.88 -3.05 11.16
N ASN A 69 -0.69 -4.34 11.31
CA ASN A 69 0.08 -5.08 10.34
C ASN A 69 -0.61 -5.20 9.01
N TYR A 70 -1.90 -4.97 8.97
CA TYR A 70 -2.60 -5.17 7.71
C TYR A 70 -2.17 -4.20 6.62
N ASN A 71 -1.53 -3.10 6.98
CA ASN A 71 -1.06 -2.20 5.94
C ASN A 71 0.41 -2.42 5.58
N ARG A 72 1.06 -3.42 6.16
CA ARG A 72 2.42 -3.73 5.75
C ARG A 72 2.38 -4.39 4.39
N GLY A 73 3.48 -4.24 3.68
CA GLY A 73 3.55 -4.78 2.33
C GLY A 73 2.98 -3.86 1.30
N VAL A 74 2.59 -2.65 1.70
CA VAL A 74 2.06 -1.66 0.78
C VAL A 74 3.00 -0.47 0.74
N SER A 75 3.32 -0.02 -0.45
CA SER A 75 4.15 1.17 -0.63
C SER A 75 3.52 2.03 -1.71
N VAL A 76 3.35 3.30 -1.43
CA VAL A 76 2.71 4.22 -2.36
C VAL A 76 3.61 5.41 -2.59
N LYS A 77 3.85 5.74 -3.84
CA LYS A 77 4.68 6.88 -4.22
C LYS A 77 3.97 7.72 -5.25
N SER A 78 4.32 8.98 -5.29
CA SER A 78 3.81 9.87 -6.32
C SER A 78 4.93 10.15 -7.31
N ILE A 79 4.70 9.79 -8.56
CA ILE A 79 5.70 9.97 -9.59
C ILE A 79 5.02 10.61 -10.80
N ASN A 80 5.53 11.77 -11.20
CA ASN A 80 5.02 12.47 -12.39
C ASN A 80 3.51 12.65 -12.36
N GLY A 81 2.99 13.00 -11.20
CA GLY A 81 1.57 13.30 -11.10
C GLY A 81 0.66 12.11 -10.97
N GLY A 82 1.21 10.92 -10.92
CA GLY A 82 0.42 9.71 -10.73
C GLY A 82 0.92 8.91 -9.56
N LEU A 83 0.12 7.99 -9.11
CA LEU A 83 0.50 7.14 -7.98
C LEU A 83 1.04 5.81 -8.48
N VAL A 84 2.10 5.35 -7.85
CA VAL A 84 2.65 4.03 -8.09
C VAL A 84 2.51 3.25 -6.79
N ILE A 85 1.83 2.13 -6.86
CA ILE A 85 1.51 1.34 -5.68
C ILE A 85 2.14 -0.04 -5.80
N ASP A 86 2.88 -0.43 -4.78
CA ASP A 86 3.48 -1.76 -4.72
C ASP A 86 2.82 -2.54 -3.61
N LEU A 87 2.45 -3.77 -3.90
CA LEU A 87 1.77 -4.64 -2.96
C LEU A 87 2.47 -5.98 -2.83
N HIS A 88 2.66 -6.43 -1.60
CA HIS A 88 3.22 -7.74 -1.33
C HIS A 88 2.15 -8.55 -0.62
N ILE A 89 1.73 -9.65 -1.22
CA ILE A 89 0.62 -10.42 -0.71
C ILE A 89 0.93 -11.89 -0.57
N ALA A 90 0.14 -12.56 0.23
CA ALA A 90 0.12 -14.00 0.32
C ALA A 90 -1.21 -14.48 -0.24
N VAL A 91 -1.21 -15.62 -0.90
CA VAL A 91 -2.43 -16.15 -1.52
C VAL A 91 -2.65 -17.59 -1.09
N SER A 92 -3.88 -18.06 -1.30
CA SER A 92 -4.20 -19.45 -1.04
C SER A 92 -3.59 -20.34 -2.10
N SER A 93 -3.25 -21.56 -1.69
CA SER A 93 -2.76 -22.55 -2.64
C SER A 93 -3.86 -22.86 -3.66
N GLY A 94 -3.46 -23.04 -4.89
CA GLY A 94 -4.39 -23.49 -5.92
C GLY A 94 -5.21 -22.41 -6.60
N VAL A 95 -5.00 -21.14 -6.25
CA VAL A 95 -5.75 -20.06 -6.90
C VAL A 95 -5.05 -19.64 -8.18
N ASN A 96 -5.81 -19.00 -9.03
CA ASN A 96 -5.26 -18.45 -10.26
C ASN A 96 -4.66 -17.08 -9.96
N ILE A 97 -3.35 -16.99 -10.00
CA ILE A 97 -2.66 -15.78 -9.60
C ILE A 97 -2.98 -14.62 -10.55
N ASN A 98 -3.08 -14.90 -11.83
CA ASN A 98 -3.43 -13.85 -12.77
C ASN A 98 -4.79 -13.24 -12.49
N ALA A 99 -5.74 -14.07 -12.14
CA ALA A 99 -7.08 -13.57 -11.85
C ALA A 99 -7.07 -12.73 -10.58
N ILE A 100 -6.32 -13.17 -9.58
CA ILE A 100 -6.21 -12.41 -8.35
C ILE A 100 -5.54 -11.07 -8.59
N ALA A 101 -4.46 -11.07 -9.35
CA ALA A 101 -3.74 -9.83 -9.63
C ALA A 101 -4.63 -8.85 -10.38
N SER A 102 -5.40 -9.33 -11.33
CA SER A 102 -6.31 -8.45 -12.05
C SER A 102 -7.38 -7.88 -11.15
N SER A 103 -7.91 -8.72 -10.27
CA SER A 103 -8.94 -8.27 -9.35
C SER A 103 -8.39 -7.19 -8.41
N ILE A 104 -7.21 -7.43 -7.88
CA ILE A 104 -6.58 -6.47 -6.98
C ILE A 104 -6.34 -5.15 -7.70
N THR A 105 -5.74 -5.24 -8.88
CA THR A 105 -5.42 -4.04 -9.65
C THR A 105 -6.66 -3.21 -9.90
N ASN A 106 -7.74 -3.85 -10.32
CA ASN A 106 -8.96 -3.12 -10.63
C ASN A 106 -9.57 -2.51 -9.38
N LYS A 107 -9.64 -3.27 -8.31
CA LYS A 107 -10.27 -2.77 -7.09
C LYS A 107 -9.46 -1.69 -6.43
N VAL A 108 -8.15 -1.84 -6.38
CA VAL A 108 -7.30 -0.85 -5.76
C VAL A 108 -7.35 0.44 -6.55
N ARG A 109 -7.24 0.34 -7.87
CA ARG A 109 -7.30 1.54 -8.70
C ARG A 109 -8.63 2.26 -8.49
N TYR A 110 -9.71 1.52 -8.54
CA TYR A 110 -11.02 2.12 -8.39
C TYR A 110 -11.17 2.80 -7.02
N SER A 111 -10.75 2.10 -5.97
CA SER A 111 -10.91 2.64 -4.62
C SER A 111 -10.07 3.88 -4.40
N VAL A 112 -8.81 3.83 -4.83
CA VAL A 112 -7.93 4.96 -4.61
C VAL A 112 -8.39 6.16 -5.43
N GLU A 113 -8.70 5.95 -6.69
CA GLU A 113 -9.09 7.07 -7.54
C GLU A 113 -10.42 7.66 -7.12
N THR A 114 -11.33 6.84 -6.62
CA THR A 114 -12.63 7.34 -6.18
C THR A 114 -12.50 8.19 -4.92
N VAL A 115 -11.67 7.75 -4.00
CA VAL A 115 -11.56 8.44 -2.71
C VAL A 115 -10.71 9.71 -2.83
N THR A 116 -9.63 9.66 -3.62
CA THR A 116 -8.67 10.75 -3.63
C THR A 116 -8.72 11.60 -4.88
N ASP A 117 -9.36 11.15 -5.94
CA ASP A 117 -9.34 11.81 -7.24
C ASP A 117 -7.94 11.85 -7.83
N LEU A 118 -7.02 11.09 -7.31
CA LEU A 118 -5.67 11.01 -7.85
C LEU A 118 -5.60 9.85 -8.81
N LYS A 119 -4.83 10.00 -9.87
CA LYS A 119 -4.72 8.96 -10.86
C LYS A 119 -3.69 7.94 -10.43
N VAL A 120 -4.02 6.67 -10.58
CA VAL A 120 -3.08 5.59 -10.29
C VAL A 120 -2.43 5.18 -11.58
N SER A 121 -1.12 5.39 -11.68
CA SER A 121 -0.37 5.07 -12.89
C SER A 121 -0.04 3.60 -12.97
N LYS A 122 0.35 3.01 -11.86
CA LYS A 122 0.86 1.66 -11.88
C LYS A 122 0.58 0.96 -10.57
N ILE A 123 0.24 -0.31 -10.65
CA ILE A 123 0.08 -1.13 -9.46
C ILE A 123 0.88 -2.40 -9.70
N ASN A 124 1.88 -2.63 -8.86
CA ASN A 124 2.72 -3.82 -8.95
C ASN A 124 2.34 -4.76 -7.82
N VAL A 125 2.03 -5.99 -8.17
CA VAL A 125 1.61 -6.98 -7.19
C VAL A 125 2.68 -8.04 -7.10
N TYR A 126 3.19 -8.24 -5.90
CA TYR A 126 4.20 -9.26 -5.63
C TYR A 126 3.56 -10.35 -4.80
N VAL A 127 3.55 -11.57 -5.32
CA VAL A 127 2.99 -12.70 -4.61
C VAL A 127 4.15 -13.40 -3.92
N ASP A 128 4.32 -13.12 -2.65
CA ASP A 128 5.50 -13.54 -1.91
C ASP A 128 5.31 -14.82 -1.12
N ALA A 129 4.08 -15.24 -0.90
CA ALA A 129 3.83 -16.41 -0.08
C ALA A 129 2.55 -17.13 -0.50
N ILE A 130 2.53 -18.42 -0.23
CA ILE A 130 1.35 -19.24 -0.49
C ILE A 130 1.04 -19.97 0.80
N ASN A 131 -0.20 -19.90 1.21
CA ASN A 131 -0.62 -20.56 2.47
C ASN A 131 -1.41 -21.83 2.23
#